data_6022de1f9f09051127bb7601700970f0
#
_entry.id   6022de1f9f09051127bb7601700970f0
#
_cell.length_a   1.000
_cell.length_b   1.000
_cell.length_c   1.000
_cell.angle_alpha   90.00
_cell.angle_beta   90.00
_cell.angle_gamma   90.00
#
_symmetry.space_group_name_H-M   'P 1'
#
loop_
_entity.id
_entity.type
_entity.pdbx_description
1 polymer ?
#
loop_
_entity_poly.entity_id
_entity_poly.type
_entity_poly.pdbx_seq_one_letter_code
_entity_poly.pdbx_strand_id
1 'polypeptide(L)'
;MGVFVEAADVSRDAIFLDARYNLQNKQWGKEQYDAAHIHGARYVDLEQDVSDMTSNRGRHPMPSHEQLQQLFQRLGLQLDDHIVIYDQGGAPFASRVYYMLAYVGFTNIVIVNGGFSALVAAGLPVNAEAVNVTPTTITPNWQAQLYASREDVKAIVDGNVQAVLLDAREEARYRGEVEPLDKVAGHIPTARNYFWEQAKKDGKLVVTDALTQTVSKDEPVVVYCGSGVTASPVFTLLKEAGYEDVKVYVGSFSDWIEAYDAAKK
;
A
#
# COMPACT_ATOMS: atom_id res chain seq x y z
N MET A 1 0.16 11.09 -14.88
CA MET A 1 -1.19 10.56 -14.59
C MET A 1 -1.30 10.50 -13.08
N GLY A 2 -2.46 10.84 -12.48
CA GLY A 2 -2.66 10.74 -11.03
C GLY A 2 -2.67 9.28 -10.56
N VAL A 3 -2.53 9.07 -9.26
CA VAL A 3 -2.62 7.74 -8.64
C VAL A 3 -4.08 7.29 -8.56
N PHE A 4 -4.98 8.23 -8.29
CA PHE A 4 -6.40 7.95 -8.11
C PHE A 4 -7.21 8.34 -9.34
N VAL A 5 -8.24 7.53 -9.63
CA VAL A 5 -9.21 7.77 -10.69
C VAL A 5 -10.63 7.66 -10.14
N GLU A 6 -11.54 8.48 -10.64
CA GLU A 6 -12.97 8.33 -10.36
C GLU A 6 -13.54 7.12 -11.13
N ALA A 7 -14.47 6.41 -10.53
CA ALA A 7 -15.03 5.19 -11.13
C ALA A 7 -15.71 5.43 -12.49
N ALA A 8 -16.23 6.63 -12.73
CA ALA A 8 -16.86 7.01 -14.01
C ALA A 8 -15.83 7.16 -15.15
N ASP A 9 -14.57 7.42 -14.83
CA ASP A 9 -13.49 7.69 -15.79
C ASP A 9 -12.62 6.45 -16.08
N VAL A 10 -12.98 5.30 -15.46
CA VAL A 10 -12.23 4.06 -15.62
C VAL A 10 -12.45 3.46 -17.00
N SER A 11 -11.37 3.08 -17.68
CA SER A 11 -11.47 2.30 -18.93
C SER A 11 -12.04 0.90 -18.65
N ARG A 12 -13.05 0.49 -19.43
CA ARG A 12 -13.65 -0.84 -19.32
C ARG A 12 -12.77 -1.97 -19.86
N ASP A 13 -11.76 -1.61 -20.66
CA ASP A 13 -10.77 -2.55 -21.23
C ASP A 13 -9.54 -2.72 -20.34
N ALA A 14 -9.50 -2.06 -19.19
CA ALA A 14 -8.42 -2.20 -18.22
C ALA A 14 -8.45 -3.59 -17.55
N ILE A 15 -7.30 -4.02 -17.07
CA ILE A 15 -7.22 -5.18 -16.17
C ILE A 15 -7.56 -4.74 -14.76
N PHE A 16 -8.58 -5.35 -14.17
CA PHE A 16 -9.00 -5.05 -12.81
C PHE A 16 -8.33 -5.98 -11.80
N LEU A 17 -7.82 -5.41 -10.71
CA LEU A 17 -7.33 -6.15 -9.54
C LEU A 17 -8.22 -5.85 -8.33
N ASP A 18 -8.79 -6.90 -7.76
CA ASP A 18 -9.59 -6.84 -6.53
C ASP A 18 -8.67 -7.09 -5.32
N ALA A 19 -8.43 -6.05 -4.56
CA ALA A 19 -7.61 -6.06 -3.37
C ALA A 19 -8.44 -5.97 -2.08
N ARG A 20 -9.74 -6.31 -2.11
CA ARG A 20 -10.58 -6.28 -0.89
C ARG A 20 -10.03 -7.25 0.15
N TYR A 21 -9.89 -6.77 1.37
CA TYR A 21 -9.32 -7.54 2.48
C TYR A 21 -9.84 -7.01 3.83
N ASN A 22 -9.73 -7.84 4.88
CA ASN A 22 -10.04 -7.44 6.25
C ASN A 22 -9.01 -8.03 7.20
N LEU A 23 -8.28 -7.19 7.93
CA LEU A 23 -7.23 -7.61 8.87
C LEU A 23 -7.76 -8.46 10.06
N GLN A 24 -9.05 -8.33 10.39
CA GLN A 24 -9.69 -9.08 11.48
C GLN A 24 -10.32 -10.40 11.00
N ASN A 25 -10.67 -10.49 9.70
CA ASN A 25 -11.20 -11.69 9.07
C ASN A 25 -10.50 -11.89 7.72
N LYS A 26 -9.43 -12.67 7.72
CA LYS A 26 -8.55 -12.88 6.56
C LYS A 26 -9.25 -13.53 5.36
N GLN A 27 -10.32 -14.28 5.57
CA GLN A 27 -11.09 -14.92 4.49
C GLN A 27 -12.08 -13.96 3.84
N TRP A 28 -12.46 -12.89 4.54
CA TRP A 28 -13.53 -11.97 4.11
C TRP A 28 -13.32 -11.43 2.68
N GLY A 29 -12.11 -11.02 2.33
CA GLY A 29 -11.82 -10.46 1.00
C GLY A 29 -12.06 -11.47 -0.11
N LYS A 30 -11.58 -12.70 0.07
CA LYS A 30 -11.79 -13.79 -0.88
C LYS A 30 -13.27 -14.19 -0.97
N GLU A 31 -13.97 -14.25 0.15
CA GLU A 31 -15.42 -14.51 0.19
C GLU A 31 -16.20 -13.43 -0.57
N GLN A 32 -15.84 -12.15 -0.40
CA GLN A 32 -16.46 -11.06 -1.14
C GLN A 32 -16.18 -11.14 -2.64
N TYR A 33 -14.95 -11.48 -3.02
CA TYR A 33 -14.59 -11.69 -4.43
C TYR A 33 -15.37 -12.84 -5.05
N ASP A 34 -15.44 -13.98 -4.37
CA ASP A 34 -16.17 -15.16 -4.86
C ASP A 34 -17.69 -14.93 -4.96
N ALA A 35 -18.24 -14.11 -4.07
CA ALA A 35 -19.64 -13.75 -4.11
C ALA A 35 -19.96 -12.76 -5.25
N ALA A 36 -19.09 -11.77 -5.46
CA ALA A 36 -19.27 -10.76 -6.52
C ALA A 36 -17.97 -9.96 -6.72
N HIS A 37 -17.51 -9.85 -7.96
CA HIS A 37 -16.36 -8.99 -8.35
C HIS A 37 -16.65 -8.31 -9.69
N ILE A 38 -15.88 -7.27 -10.03
CA ILE A 38 -15.95 -6.64 -11.36
C ILE A 38 -15.60 -7.70 -12.41
N HIS A 39 -16.40 -7.81 -13.45
CA HIS A 39 -16.22 -8.83 -14.48
C HIS A 39 -14.76 -8.88 -14.98
N GLY A 40 -14.17 -10.08 -14.92
CA GLY A 40 -12.77 -10.31 -15.28
C GLY A 40 -11.72 -9.83 -14.28
N ALA A 41 -12.11 -9.27 -13.13
CA ALA A 41 -11.17 -8.85 -12.10
C ALA A 41 -10.42 -10.06 -11.51
N ARG A 42 -9.14 -9.86 -11.19
CA ARG A 42 -8.26 -10.86 -10.59
C ARG A 42 -8.05 -10.52 -9.12
N TYR A 43 -8.20 -11.51 -8.24
CA TYR A 43 -8.05 -11.30 -6.80
C TYR A 43 -6.58 -11.25 -6.39
N VAL A 44 -6.27 -10.33 -5.47
CA VAL A 44 -4.95 -10.18 -4.86
C VAL A 44 -5.12 -10.16 -3.34
N ASP A 45 -4.57 -11.17 -2.66
CA ASP A 45 -4.63 -11.30 -1.22
C ASP A 45 -3.47 -10.55 -0.54
N LEU A 46 -3.76 -9.86 0.56
CA LEU A 46 -2.75 -9.11 1.31
C LEU A 46 -1.62 -10.00 1.83
N GLU A 47 -1.96 -11.14 2.46
CA GLU A 47 -0.97 -11.99 3.12
C GLU A 47 -0.37 -13.02 2.17
N GLN A 48 -1.18 -13.62 1.28
CA GLN A 48 -0.72 -14.67 0.38
C GLN A 48 0.06 -14.13 -0.83
N ASP A 49 -0.27 -12.92 -1.30
CA ASP A 49 0.27 -12.40 -2.54
C ASP A 49 1.24 -11.22 -2.34
N VAL A 50 0.90 -10.27 -1.47
CA VAL A 50 1.69 -9.04 -1.33
C VAL A 50 2.35 -8.88 0.05
N SER A 51 2.55 -10.01 0.74
CA SER A 51 3.38 -10.11 1.96
C SER A 51 4.14 -11.42 1.97
N ASP A 52 5.39 -11.42 2.44
CA ASP A 52 6.16 -12.64 2.68
C ASP A 52 5.93 -13.15 4.10
N MET A 53 4.85 -13.92 4.30
CA MET A 53 4.49 -14.44 5.62
C MET A 53 5.46 -15.51 6.17
N THR A 54 6.50 -15.88 5.42
CA THR A 54 7.58 -16.77 5.89
C THR A 54 8.75 -15.99 6.51
N SER A 55 8.81 -14.68 6.26
CA SER A 55 9.84 -13.78 6.79
C SER A 55 9.49 -13.31 8.21
N ASN A 56 10.53 -13.03 9.01
CA ASN A 56 10.41 -12.43 10.35
C ASN A 56 10.65 -10.90 10.35
N ARG A 57 10.60 -10.25 9.21
CA ARG A 57 10.88 -8.81 9.02
C ARG A 57 9.61 -7.97 9.17
N GLY A 58 8.88 -8.10 10.27
CA GLY A 58 7.62 -7.42 10.57
C GLY A 58 6.39 -8.31 10.35
N ARG A 59 5.18 -7.75 10.50
CA ARG A 59 3.92 -8.53 10.40
C ARG A 59 3.42 -8.76 8.97
N HIS A 60 3.74 -7.86 8.02
CA HIS A 60 3.45 -8.02 6.59
C HIS A 60 4.71 -7.68 5.78
N PRO A 61 5.75 -8.53 5.84
CA PRO A 61 7.05 -8.25 5.25
C PRO A 61 6.99 -8.03 3.74
N MET A 62 7.99 -7.35 3.21
CA MET A 62 8.17 -7.18 1.77
C MET A 62 8.37 -8.54 1.12
N PRO A 63 7.59 -8.91 0.08
CA PRO A 63 7.86 -10.10 -0.70
C PRO A 63 9.21 -10.00 -1.42
N SER A 64 9.84 -11.14 -1.67
CA SER A 64 11.06 -11.20 -2.49
C SER A 64 10.76 -10.79 -3.94
N HIS A 65 11.81 -10.45 -4.68
CA HIS A 65 11.71 -10.16 -6.12
C HIS A 65 11.08 -11.34 -6.88
N GLU A 66 11.46 -12.57 -6.53
CA GLU A 66 10.93 -13.78 -7.16
C GLU A 66 9.42 -13.94 -6.88
N GLN A 67 9.00 -13.77 -5.63
CA GLN A 67 7.57 -13.83 -5.26
C GLN A 67 6.72 -12.81 -6.01
N LEU A 68 7.17 -11.55 -6.10
CA LEU A 68 6.46 -10.51 -6.83
C LEU A 68 6.43 -10.77 -8.34
N GLN A 69 7.53 -11.21 -8.92
CA GLN A 69 7.57 -11.56 -10.34
C GLN A 69 6.62 -12.72 -10.66
N GLN A 70 6.65 -13.79 -9.86
CA GLN A 70 5.75 -14.94 -10.01
C GLN A 70 4.28 -14.54 -9.83
N LEU A 71 3.97 -13.69 -8.84
CA LEU A 71 2.63 -13.17 -8.62
C LEU A 71 2.08 -12.50 -9.89
N PHE A 72 2.79 -11.51 -10.42
CA PHE A 72 2.27 -10.73 -11.54
C PHE A 72 2.26 -11.53 -12.86
N GLN A 73 3.18 -12.48 -13.04
CA GLN A 73 3.12 -13.45 -14.14
C GLN A 73 1.88 -14.37 -14.01
N ARG A 74 1.61 -14.91 -12.81
CA ARG A 74 0.41 -15.72 -12.53
C ARG A 74 -0.88 -14.94 -12.73
N LEU A 75 -0.87 -13.67 -12.39
CA LEU A 75 -1.98 -12.75 -12.67
C LEU A 75 -2.06 -12.35 -14.17
N GLY A 76 -1.19 -12.88 -15.04
CA GLY A 76 -1.23 -12.63 -16.48
C GLY A 76 -0.96 -11.18 -16.87
N LEU A 77 -0.16 -10.43 -16.08
CA LEU A 77 0.12 -9.02 -16.34
C LEU A 77 1.34 -8.83 -17.25
N GLN A 78 1.36 -7.72 -17.98
CA GLN A 78 2.50 -7.17 -18.71
C GLN A 78 2.80 -5.77 -18.17
N LEU A 79 4.07 -5.31 -18.23
CA LEU A 79 4.49 -4.04 -17.63
C LEU A 79 3.81 -2.79 -18.21
N ASP A 80 3.30 -2.88 -19.43
CA ASP A 80 2.60 -1.83 -20.16
C ASP A 80 1.07 -1.90 -20.06
N ASP A 81 0.52 -2.93 -19.38
CA ASP A 81 -0.91 -3.05 -19.17
C ASP A 81 -1.49 -1.86 -18.43
N HIS A 82 -2.70 -1.46 -18.80
CA HIS A 82 -3.51 -0.54 -18.01
C HIS A 82 -4.21 -1.30 -16.88
N ILE A 83 -3.78 -1.08 -15.65
CA ILE A 83 -4.24 -1.78 -14.46
C ILE A 83 -5.04 -0.85 -13.56
N VAL A 84 -6.23 -1.28 -13.20
CA VAL A 84 -7.14 -0.60 -12.30
C VAL A 84 -7.29 -1.42 -11.02
N ILE A 85 -6.91 -0.85 -9.89
CA ILE A 85 -6.92 -1.52 -8.59
C ILE A 85 -8.08 -0.97 -7.77
N TYR A 86 -8.81 -1.86 -7.09
CA TYR A 86 -9.85 -1.44 -6.15
C TYR A 86 -9.84 -2.30 -4.89
N ASP A 87 -10.33 -1.72 -3.81
CA ASP A 87 -10.67 -2.42 -2.57
C ASP A 87 -12.13 -2.11 -2.17
N GLN A 88 -12.49 -2.18 -0.90
CA GLN A 88 -13.83 -1.82 -0.42
C GLN A 88 -14.11 -0.32 -0.40
N GLY A 89 -13.12 0.52 -0.71
CA GLY A 89 -13.20 1.99 -0.72
C GLY A 89 -12.64 2.64 0.55
N GLY A 90 -11.65 3.55 0.37
CA GLY A 90 -10.95 4.22 1.47
C GLY A 90 -10.21 3.26 2.41
N ALA A 91 -9.88 2.07 1.93
CA ALA A 91 -9.09 1.08 2.65
C ALA A 91 -7.62 1.10 2.17
N PRO A 92 -6.69 0.47 2.90
CA PRO A 92 -5.27 0.56 2.56
C PRO A 92 -4.81 -0.48 1.52
N PHE A 93 -5.67 -1.40 1.12
CA PHE A 93 -5.24 -2.61 0.42
C PHE A 93 -4.95 -2.36 -1.07
N ALA A 94 -5.77 -1.56 -1.74
CA ALA A 94 -5.50 -1.13 -3.11
C ALA A 94 -4.19 -0.34 -3.20
N SER A 95 -3.90 0.52 -2.22
CA SER A 95 -2.64 1.25 -2.13
C SER A 95 -1.44 0.31 -1.91
N ARG A 96 -1.61 -0.78 -1.17
CA ARG A 96 -0.55 -1.79 -0.98
C ARG A 96 -0.24 -2.50 -2.30
N VAL A 97 -1.25 -2.91 -3.06
CA VAL A 97 -1.07 -3.54 -4.38
C VAL A 97 -0.45 -2.56 -5.38
N TYR A 98 -0.93 -1.30 -5.39
CA TYR A 98 -0.33 -0.22 -6.20
C TYR A 98 1.17 -0.08 -5.94
N TYR A 99 1.57 -0.01 -4.66
CA TYR A 99 2.98 0.10 -4.28
C TYR A 99 3.82 -1.08 -4.82
N MET A 100 3.31 -2.32 -4.71
CA MET A 100 4.03 -3.50 -5.21
C MET A 100 4.17 -3.48 -6.74
N LEU A 101 3.12 -3.10 -7.46
CA LEU A 101 3.17 -2.94 -8.92
C LEU A 101 4.17 -1.84 -9.31
N ALA A 102 4.09 -0.67 -8.67
CA ALA A 102 5.03 0.43 -8.91
C ALA A 102 6.48 0.00 -8.64
N TYR A 103 6.73 -0.75 -7.56
CA TYR A 103 8.05 -1.26 -7.21
C TYR A 103 8.62 -2.21 -8.28
N VAL A 104 7.78 -3.05 -8.90
CA VAL A 104 8.18 -3.97 -10.00
C VAL A 104 8.42 -3.21 -11.32
N GLY A 105 7.87 -2.00 -11.46
CA GLY A 105 8.07 -1.14 -12.63
C GLY A 105 6.86 -0.98 -13.53
N PHE A 106 5.66 -1.35 -13.07
CA PHE A 106 4.42 -1.02 -13.77
C PHE A 106 4.18 0.51 -13.68
N THR A 107 3.82 1.13 -14.78
CA THR A 107 3.69 2.60 -14.87
C THR A 107 2.26 3.07 -15.18
N ASN A 108 1.43 2.21 -15.77
CA ASN A 108 0.06 2.53 -16.15
C ASN A 108 -0.94 1.90 -15.17
N ILE A 109 -0.80 2.29 -13.90
CA ILE A 109 -1.57 1.75 -12.77
C ILE A 109 -2.32 2.87 -12.06
N VAL A 110 -3.58 2.61 -11.70
CA VAL A 110 -4.42 3.56 -10.97
C VAL A 110 -5.27 2.85 -9.91
N ILE A 111 -5.66 3.58 -8.88
CA ILE A 111 -6.57 3.12 -7.83
C ILE A 111 -7.93 3.78 -8.04
N VAL A 112 -9.01 3.00 -8.01
CA VAL A 112 -10.37 3.56 -8.02
C VAL A 112 -10.68 4.17 -6.67
N ASN A 113 -10.84 5.47 -6.65
CA ASN A 113 -11.23 6.18 -5.43
C ASN A 113 -12.72 5.94 -5.14
N GLY A 114 -13.00 5.30 -4.00
CA GLY A 114 -14.33 4.82 -3.63
C GLY A 114 -14.54 3.31 -3.84
N GLY A 115 -13.56 2.61 -4.45
CA GLY A 115 -13.49 1.15 -4.50
C GLY A 115 -14.62 0.44 -5.24
N PHE A 116 -14.89 -0.82 -4.83
CA PHE A 116 -15.88 -1.69 -5.47
C PHE A 116 -17.26 -1.05 -5.62
N SER A 117 -17.77 -0.44 -4.56
CA SER A 117 -19.11 0.17 -4.57
C SER A 117 -19.23 1.31 -5.58
N ALA A 118 -18.17 2.11 -5.76
CA ALA A 118 -18.14 3.19 -6.75
C ALA A 118 -18.14 2.63 -8.19
N LEU A 119 -17.40 1.55 -8.45
CA LEU A 119 -17.41 0.87 -9.76
C LEU A 119 -18.79 0.32 -10.10
N VAL A 120 -19.45 -0.32 -9.13
CA VAL A 120 -20.83 -0.83 -9.31
C VAL A 120 -21.80 0.32 -9.60
N ALA A 121 -21.70 1.42 -8.85
CA ALA A 121 -22.53 2.61 -9.06
C ALA A 121 -22.27 3.27 -10.43
N ALA A 122 -21.05 3.18 -10.98
CA ALA A 122 -20.69 3.63 -12.31
C ALA A 122 -21.15 2.67 -13.43
N GLY A 123 -21.82 1.55 -13.08
CA GLY A 123 -22.39 0.62 -14.03
C GLY A 123 -21.40 -0.37 -14.65
N LEU A 124 -20.28 -0.68 -13.95
CA LEU A 124 -19.42 -1.76 -14.38
C LEU A 124 -20.09 -3.11 -14.12
N PRO A 125 -19.97 -4.08 -15.04
CA PRO A 125 -20.58 -5.39 -14.90
C PRO A 125 -19.93 -6.15 -13.73
N VAL A 126 -20.76 -6.85 -12.97
CA VAL A 126 -20.37 -7.67 -11.81
C VAL A 126 -20.82 -9.08 -12.02
N ASN A 127 -20.00 -10.06 -11.67
CA ASN A 127 -20.37 -11.48 -11.63
C ASN A 127 -19.59 -12.22 -10.53
N ALA A 128 -19.79 -13.53 -10.44
CA ALA A 128 -19.08 -14.46 -9.54
C ALA A 128 -18.33 -15.55 -10.34
N GLU A 129 -18.08 -15.31 -11.62
CA GLU A 129 -17.46 -16.30 -12.52
C GLU A 129 -15.96 -16.40 -12.25
N ALA A 130 -15.45 -17.63 -12.21
CA ALA A 130 -14.02 -17.86 -12.08
C ALA A 130 -13.26 -17.25 -13.28
N VAL A 131 -12.28 -16.42 -13.00
CA VAL A 131 -11.45 -15.79 -14.03
C VAL A 131 -10.30 -16.72 -14.42
N ASN A 132 -10.31 -17.17 -15.67
CA ASN A 132 -9.22 -17.97 -16.22
C ASN A 132 -8.14 -17.05 -16.78
N VAL A 133 -6.99 -17.06 -16.14
CA VAL A 133 -5.83 -16.23 -16.52
C VAL A 133 -4.77 -17.10 -17.18
N THR A 134 -4.28 -16.70 -18.35
CA THR A 134 -3.08 -17.27 -18.94
C THR A 134 -1.86 -16.56 -18.34
N PRO A 135 -0.96 -17.28 -17.66
CA PRO A 135 0.25 -16.67 -17.12
C PRO A 135 1.11 -16.03 -18.21
N THR A 136 1.74 -14.92 -17.86
CA THR A 136 2.66 -14.20 -18.74
C THR A 136 4.12 -14.40 -18.33
N THR A 137 5.04 -13.83 -19.09
CA THR A 137 6.43 -13.66 -18.69
C THR A 137 6.76 -12.18 -18.69
N ILE A 138 7.24 -11.67 -17.56
CA ILE A 138 7.67 -10.28 -17.43
C ILE A 138 9.15 -10.20 -17.07
N THR A 139 9.80 -9.14 -17.53
CA THR A 139 11.14 -8.75 -17.08
C THR A 139 11.00 -7.51 -16.21
N PRO A 140 11.03 -7.63 -14.86
CA PRO A 140 10.84 -6.51 -13.97
C PRO A 140 11.86 -5.38 -14.18
N ASN A 141 11.40 -4.15 -14.01
CA ASN A 141 12.23 -2.95 -13.91
C ASN A 141 12.16 -2.43 -12.47
N TRP A 142 12.92 -3.06 -11.57
CA TRP A 142 12.84 -2.80 -10.14
C TRP A 142 13.11 -1.35 -9.77
N GLN A 143 12.17 -0.73 -9.08
CA GLN A 143 12.24 0.66 -8.62
C GLN A 143 12.76 0.71 -7.17
N ALA A 144 14.03 0.36 -6.98
CA ALA A 144 14.65 0.28 -5.66
C ALA A 144 14.57 1.60 -4.87
N GLN A 145 14.47 2.74 -5.55
CA GLN A 145 14.29 4.06 -4.96
C GLN A 145 12.94 4.25 -4.25
N LEU A 146 11.97 3.34 -4.42
CA LEU A 146 10.70 3.38 -3.70
C LEU A 146 10.75 2.62 -2.35
N TYR A 147 11.78 1.84 -2.11
CA TYR A 147 11.93 1.01 -0.92
C TYR A 147 12.96 1.58 0.03
N ALA A 148 12.68 1.51 1.33
CA ALA A 148 13.64 1.76 2.40
C ALA A 148 13.82 0.49 3.24
N SER A 149 15.06 0.08 3.45
CA SER A 149 15.44 -1.00 4.35
C SER A 149 15.41 -0.54 5.82
N ARG A 150 15.52 -1.48 6.76
CA ARG A 150 15.73 -1.17 8.19
C ARG A 150 17.03 -0.39 8.40
N GLU A 151 18.05 -0.71 7.65
CA GLU A 151 19.36 -0.10 7.68
C GLU A 151 19.31 1.35 7.16
N ASP A 152 18.54 1.63 6.11
CA ASP A 152 18.28 3.00 5.62
C ASP A 152 17.58 3.85 6.69
N VAL A 153 16.55 3.28 7.33
CA VAL A 153 15.83 3.96 8.42
C VAL A 153 16.75 4.21 9.61
N LYS A 154 17.63 3.25 9.96
CA LYS A 154 18.63 3.43 11.01
C LYS A 154 19.60 4.57 10.69
N ALA A 155 20.04 4.67 9.43
CA ALA A 155 20.93 5.76 9.01
C ALA A 155 20.25 7.13 9.11
N ILE A 156 18.93 7.21 8.88
CA ILE A 156 18.15 8.45 9.10
C ILE A 156 18.09 8.79 10.59
N VAL A 157 17.75 7.82 11.44
CA VAL A 157 17.68 8.00 12.91
C VAL A 157 19.02 8.45 13.48
N ASP A 158 20.14 7.92 12.98
CA ASP A 158 21.48 8.28 13.40
C ASP A 158 21.96 9.63 12.84
N GLY A 159 21.19 10.28 11.98
CA GLY A 159 21.54 11.56 11.34
C GLY A 159 22.55 11.46 10.20
N ASN A 160 22.86 10.25 9.74
CA ASN A 160 23.79 10.00 8.62
C ASN A 160 23.14 10.26 7.25
N VAL A 161 21.81 10.18 7.17
CA VAL A 161 21.00 10.45 5.97
C VAL A 161 19.92 11.45 6.34
N GLN A 162 19.74 12.48 5.50
CA GLN A 162 18.71 13.49 5.69
C GLN A 162 17.44 13.05 4.98
N ALA A 163 16.44 12.66 5.74
CA ALA A 163 15.08 12.34 5.25
C ALA A 163 14.10 12.45 6.42
N VAL A 164 12.84 12.65 6.12
CA VAL A 164 11.74 12.63 7.09
C VAL A 164 11.21 11.20 7.20
N LEU A 165 11.19 10.68 8.43
CA LEU A 165 10.41 9.50 8.77
C LEU A 165 8.98 9.93 9.06
N LEU A 166 7.98 9.31 8.40
CA LEU A 166 6.57 9.65 8.56
C LEU A 166 5.79 8.42 9.04
N ASP A 167 5.34 8.47 10.28
CA ASP A 167 4.52 7.43 10.90
C ASP A 167 3.04 7.60 10.53
N ALA A 168 2.48 6.61 9.84
CA ALA A 168 1.08 6.62 9.40
C ALA A 168 0.10 6.07 10.44
N ARG A 169 0.55 5.69 11.64
CA ARG A 169 -0.30 5.15 12.71
C ARG A 169 -1.10 6.24 13.41
N GLU A 170 -2.13 5.80 14.12
CA GLU A 170 -2.89 6.64 15.04
C GLU A 170 -1.98 7.35 16.05
N GLU A 171 -2.33 8.61 16.37
CA GLU A 171 -1.51 9.48 17.22
C GLU A 171 -1.24 8.90 18.61
N ALA A 172 -2.24 8.22 19.21
CA ALA A 172 -2.08 7.58 20.51
C ALA A 172 -1.04 6.43 20.48
N ARG A 173 -0.98 5.67 19.37
CA ARG A 173 0.06 4.66 19.16
C ARG A 173 1.43 5.29 18.94
N TYR A 174 1.50 6.33 18.12
CA TYR A 174 2.72 7.08 17.88
C TYR A 174 3.28 7.65 19.19
N ARG A 175 2.44 8.25 20.03
CA ARG A 175 2.86 8.79 21.34
C ARG A 175 3.18 7.72 22.39
N GLY A 176 2.90 6.44 22.11
CA GLY A 176 3.13 5.35 23.05
C GLY A 176 2.14 5.31 24.21
N GLU A 177 0.96 5.91 24.06
CA GLU A 177 -0.13 5.88 25.04
C GLU A 177 -0.89 4.55 25.00
N VAL A 178 -1.00 3.96 23.81
CA VAL A 178 -1.59 2.64 23.58
C VAL A 178 -0.77 1.87 22.54
N GLU A 179 -0.69 0.54 22.68
CA GLU A 179 -0.15 -0.35 21.65
C GLU A 179 -0.82 -1.72 21.71
N PRO A 180 -1.87 -1.94 20.90
CA PRO A 180 -2.62 -3.20 20.95
C PRO A 180 -2.00 -4.34 20.14
N LEU A 181 -0.98 -4.08 19.31
CA LEU A 181 -0.49 -5.02 18.29
C LEU A 181 0.99 -5.36 18.44
N ASP A 182 1.81 -4.41 18.85
CA ASP A 182 3.27 -4.54 18.92
C ASP A 182 3.72 -4.70 20.38
N LYS A 183 4.88 -5.33 20.60
CA LYS A 183 5.42 -5.60 21.94
C LYS A 183 5.86 -4.34 22.70
N VAL A 184 6.16 -3.28 21.99
CA VAL A 184 6.71 -2.05 22.51
C VAL A 184 5.87 -0.87 22.00
N ALA A 185 5.54 0.05 22.89
CA ALA A 185 4.83 1.28 22.57
C ALA A 185 5.81 2.40 22.18
N GLY A 186 5.35 3.38 21.40
CA GLY A 186 6.12 4.51 20.93
C GLY A 186 6.28 4.52 19.41
N HIS A 187 7.33 5.17 18.90
CA HIS A 187 7.59 5.36 17.48
C HIS A 187 9.07 5.23 17.15
N ILE A 188 9.41 5.17 15.87
CA ILE A 188 10.81 5.24 15.41
C ILE A 188 11.34 6.64 15.73
N PRO A 189 12.50 6.77 16.43
CA PRO A 189 13.04 8.08 16.80
C PRO A 189 13.11 9.05 15.62
N THR A 190 12.88 10.34 15.86
CA THR A 190 12.86 11.44 14.89
C THR A 190 11.65 11.48 13.95
N ALA A 191 10.77 10.46 13.95
CA ALA A 191 9.62 10.43 13.06
C ALA A 191 8.62 11.57 13.37
N ARG A 192 8.02 12.09 12.30
CA ARG A 192 6.77 12.88 12.36
C ARG A 192 5.56 11.95 12.25
N ASN A 193 4.37 12.43 12.64
CA ASN A 193 3.16 11.62 12.58
C ASN A 193 2.11 12.25 11.66
N TYR A 194 1.51 11.41 10.82
CA TYR A 194 0.29 11.71 10.08
C TYR A 194 -0.59 10.47 10.02
N PHE A 195 -1.66 10.45 10.78
CA PHE A 195 -2.59 9.31 10.79
C PHE A 195 -3.31 9.18 9.46
N TRP A 196 -3.09 8.07 8.76
CA TRP A 196 -3.58 7.86 7.40
C TRP A 196 -5.10 7.96 7.25
N GLU A 197 -5.88 7.66 8.32
CA GLU A 197 -7.34 7.77 8.27
C GLU A 197 -7.85 9.22 8.21
N GLN A 198 -7.03 10.21 8.55
CA GLN A 198 -7.37 11.61 8.36
C GLN A 198 -7.58 11.96 6.87
N ALA A 199 -7.03 11.14 5.97
CA ALA A 199 -7.23 11.29 4.54
C ALA A 199 -8.55 10.67 4.04
N LYS A 200 -9.29 9.96 4.89
CA LYS A 200 -10.57 9.35 4.49
C LYS A 200 -11.70 10.39 4.47
N LYS A 201 -12.39 10.46 3.34
CA LYS A 201 -13.58 11.26 3.17
C LYS A 201 -14.58 10.54 2.26
N ASP A 202 -15.77 10.25 2.77
CA ASP A 202 -16.86 9.62 2.00
C ASP A 202 -16.44 8.35 1.25
N GLY A 203 -15.67 7.46 1.91
CA GLY A 203 -15.16 6.22 1.31
C GLY A 203 -14.02 6.41 0.30
N LYS A 204 -13.46 7.60 0.23
CA LYS A 204 -12.32 7.96 -0.64
C LYS A 204 -11.10 8.33 0.19
N LEU A 205 -9.93 8.25 -0.46
CA LEU A 205 -8.69 8.84 0.03
C LEU A 205 -8.46 10.18 -0.67
N VAL A 206 -8.20 11.23 0.09
CA VAL A 206 -7.97 12.57 -0.43
C VAL A 206 -6.69 13.17 0.15
N VAL A 207 -5.94 13.91 -0.66
CA VAL A 207 -4.81 14.69 -0.17
C VAL A 207 -5.33 15.79 0.74
N THR A 208 -4.81 15.86 1.98
CA THR A 208 -5.22 16.88 2.97
C THR A 208 -4.13 17.90 3.18
N ASP A 209 -4.53 19.13 3.58
CA ASP A 209 -3.57 20.16 3.95
C ASP A 209 -2.68 19.71 5.13
N ALA A 210 -3.23 18.93 6.06
CA ALA A 210 -2.47 18.38 7.18
C ALA A 210 -1.29 17.50 6.72
N LEU A 211 -1.49 16.67 5.67
CA LEU A 211 -0.40 15.87 5.10
C LEU A 211 0.69 16.77 4.51
N THR A 212 0.31 17.73 3.68
CA THR A 212 1.27 18.60 2.98
C THR A 212 1.95 19.63 3.90
N GLN A 213 1.36 19.91 5.07
CA GLN A 213 1.98 20.71 6.14
C GLN A 213 2.94 19.88 7.01
N THR A 214 2.73 18.57 7.10
CA THR A 214 3.59 17.67 7.90
C THR A 214 4.94 17.42 7.20
N VAL A 215 4.97 17.34 5.87
CA VAL A 215 6.17 17.13 5.06
C VAL A 215 6.20 18.06 3.87
N SER A 216 7.38 18.62 3.56
CA SER A 216 7.58 19.45 2.36
C SER A 216 7.90 18.59 1.14
N LYS A 217 7.59 19.10 -0.08
CA LYS A 217 7.94 18.42 -1.35
C LYS A 217 9.46 18.33 -1.58
N ASP A 218 10.22 19.22 -0.98
CA ASP A 218 11.69 19.26 -1.10
C ASP A 218 12.40 18.31 -0.12
N GLU A 219 11.64 17.67 0.79
CA GLU A 219 12.20 16.72 1.75
C GLU A 219 12.07 15.29 1.21
N PRO A 220 13.12 14.45 1.20
CA PRO A 220 12.99 13.02 1.04
C PRO A 220 12.15 12.44 2.17
N VAL A 221 11.15 11.60 1.85
CA VAL A 221 10.22 11.04 2.83
C VAL A 221 10.29 9.52 2.85
N VAL A 222 10.40 8.94 4.04
CA VAL A 222 10.24 7.50 4.25
C VAL A 222 9.00 7.28 5.10
N VAL A 223 7.96 6.70 4.50
CA VAL A 223 6.69 6.40 5.18
C VAL A 223 6.76 5.02 5.81
N TYR A 224 6.29 4.91 7.03
CA TYR A 224 6.11 3.63 7.71
C TYR A 224 4.78 3.62 8.52
N CYS A 225 4.38 2.45 9.00
CA CYS A 225 3.26 2.30 9.94
C CYS A 225 3.54 1.21 10.96
N GLY A 226 2.58 0.38 11.31
CA GLY A 226 2.81 -0.81 12.14
C GLY A 226 3.45 -1.97 11.37
N SER A 227 3.03 -2.21 10.13
CA SER A 227 3.42 -3.38 9.33
C SER A 227 3.47 -3.13 7.81
N GLY A 228 3.59 -1.88 7.37
CA GLY A 228 3.71 -1.51 5.96
C GLY A 228 2.39 -1.52 5.16
N VAL A 229 1.26 -1.89 5.77
CA VAL A 229 -0.04 -1.88 5.09
C VAL A 229 -0.60 -0.46 5.04
N THR A 230 -0.79 0.19 6.18
CA THR A 230 -1.37 1.54 6.26
C THR A 230 -0.38 2.67 5.95
N ALA A 231 0.89 2.37 5.73
CA ALA A 231 1.87 3.28 5.13
C ALA A 231 1.59 3.50 3.63
N SER A 232 1.05 2.48 2.95
CA SER A 232 0.81 2.53 1.51
C SER A 232 -0.18 3.62 1.07
N PRO A 233 -1.32 3.88 1.77
CA PRO A 233 -2.15 5.04 1.50
C PRO A 233 -1.41 6.38 1.57
N VAL A 234 -0.56 6.57 2.58
CA VAL A 234 0.20 7.82 2.70
C VAL A 234 1.21 7.96 1.56
N PHE A 235 1.87 6.87 1.17
CA PHE A 235 2.72 6.84 -0.02
C PHE A 235 1.93 7.25 -1.28
N THR A 236 0.76 6.65 -1.53
CA THR A 236 -0.05 6.97 -2.72
C THR A 236 -0.57 8.39 -2.70
N LEU A 237 -0.95 8.93 -1.54
CA LEU A 237 -1.37 10.32 -1.38
C LEU A 237 -0.24 11.32 -1.61
N LEU A 238 0.98 11.03 -1.16
CA LEU A 238 2.16 11.85 -1.44
C LEU A 238 2.48 11.83 -2.94
N LYS A 239 2.43 10.65 -3.58
CA LYS A 239 2.61 10.54 -5.05
C LYS A 239 1.52 11.29 -5.81
N GLU A 240 0.25 11.22 -5.40
CA GLU A 240 -0.86 12.01 -5.95
C GLU A 240 -0.63 13.52 -5.81
N ALA A 241 -0.08 13.95 -4.67
CA ALA A 241 0.28 15.35 -4.41
C ALA A 241 1.55 15.79 -5.17
N GLY A 242 2.22 14.90 -5.92
CA GLY A 242 3.39 15.20 -6.75
C GLY A 242 4.71 15.22 -5.98
N TYR A 243 4.83 14.49 -4.87
CA TYR A 243 6.12 14.25 -4.19
C TYR A 243 6.93 13.22 -5.00
N GLU A 244 8.18 13.54 -5.31
CA GLU A 244 9.05 12.69 -6.12
C GLU A 244 9.82 11.68 -5.28
N ASP A 245 10.48 12.12 -4.21
CA ASP A 245 11.32 11.28 -3.35
C ASP A 245 10.54 10.74 -2.14
N VAL A 246 9.76 9.69 -2.39
CA VAL A 246 8.97 9.00 -1.36
C VAL A 246 9.28 7.52 -1.39
N LYS A 247 9.68 6.99 -0.24
CA LYS A 247 9.95 5.56 -0.01
C LYS A 247 8.99 4.98 1.01
N VAL A 248 8.80 3.67 0.99
CA VAL A 248 8.10 2.93 2.05
C VAL A 248 9.07 2.01 2.78
N TYR A 249 9.13 2.14 4.09
CA TYR A 249 9.73 1.14 4.95
C TYR A 249 8.67 0.07 5.25
N VAL A 250 8.66 -0.99 4.45
CA VAL A 250 7.60 -2.01 4.48
C VAL A 250 7.59 -2.80 5.78
N GLY A 251 8.76 -3.15 6.35
CA GLY A 251 8.85 -3.82 7.66
C GLY A 251 8.24 -2.99 8.79
N SER A 252 8.30 -1.67 8.67
CA SER A 252 7.65 -0.72 9.57
C SER A 252 8.04 -0.88 11.04
N PHE A 253 7.18 -0.38 11.95
CA PHE A 253 7.45 -0.40 13.38
C PHE A 253 7.66 -1.81 13.94
N SER A 254 6.88 -2.79 13.46
CA SER A 254 7.01 -4.18 13.90
C SER A 254 8.36 -4.82 13.54
N ASP A 255 9.00 -4.41 12.44
CA ASP A 255 10.37 -4.83 12.07
C ASP A 255 11.43 -4.03 12.84
N TRP A 256 11.19 -2.73 13.06
CA TRP A 256 12.11 -1.86 13.78
C TRP A 256 12.37 -2.32 15.20
N ILE A 257 11.31 -2.61 15.97
CA ILE A 257 11.41 -2.99 17.39
C ILE A 257 12.04 -4.37 17.63
N GLU A 258 12.21 -5.19 16.62
CA GLU A 258 12.96 -6.46 16.73
C GLU A 258 14.48 -6.21 16.80
N ALA A 259 14.97 -5.06 16.36
CA ALA A 259 16.39 -4.74 16.30
C ALA A 259 16.79 -3.50 17.11
N TYR A 260 15.88 -2.55 17.31
CA TYR A 260 16.19 -1.25 17.92
C TYR A 260 15.11 -0.80 18.89
N ASP A 261 15.48 0.15 19.75
CA ASP A 261 14.54 0.76 20.70
C ASP A 261 13.59 1.76 20.01
N ALA A 262 12.36 1.82 20.49
CA ALA A 262 11.42 2.87 20.13
C ALA A 262 11.70 4.14 20.97
N ALA A 263 11.37 5.31 20.43
CA ALA A 263 11.31 6.53 21.21
C ALA A 263 10.21 6.38 22.27
N LYS A 264 10.59 6.55 23.53
CA LYS A 264 9.65 6.79 24.63
C LYS A 264 9.40 8.30 24.65
N LYS A 265 8.15 8.71 24.92
CA LYS A 265 7.73 10.11 24.99
C LYS A 265 8.82 11.10 25.28
#